data_32d86598b09827024f40a569cefc54c1
#
_entry.id   32d86598b09827024f40a569cefc54c1
#
_cell.length_a   1.000
_cell.length_b   1.000
_cell.length_c   1.000
_cell.angle_alpha   90.00
_cell.angle_beta   90.00
_cell.angle_gamma   90.00
#
_symmetry.space_group_name_H-M   'P 1'
#
loop_
_entity.id
_entity.type
_entity.pdbx_description
1 polymer ?
#
loop_
_entity_poly.entity_id
_entity_poly.type
_entity_poly.pdbx_seq_one_letter_code
_entity_poly.pdbx_strand_id
1 'polypeptide(L)'
;MPYFSFSLKQNFLSKDELLLLNISQPELNKIYFSKNTNLWKHLNKKKNLMNINFHKFEERIKISKLGKKILFCLPPSIGLGDAIEYGLGIKSIIKSNKFYSVGVGFVGRYKVIFKKYFKIMHVHGDIILEDNLHKYDTIFHTTLEIDDFKNQKYVRSNIEKNIIKKFNVSKIRSYKSNNNTKIKKITIFPISQSPIRSMSLKLLNSLIENFDDNYSIDIVFDNSSRISQYLEEYVCLKNSNKLYPSSLLALCQIVEKTDFGIFMDSGPLHLAKILGKRGVLIITSVSGSILLDDFSSIKEIKNTYKSNFCTSPCGLTNVFNYENKVGCYQYLSIKKSNLLIKNLNLLQRGSIKNSYINLMKYPVGCVKNLNLNKIIQSIQKNIRIIK
;
A
#
# COMPACT_ATOMS: atom_id res chain seq x y z
N MET A 1 -8.44 10.70 -4.21
CA MET A 1 -9.64 11.53 -3.94
C MET A 1 -9.79 11.64 -2.45
N PRO A 2 -9.98 12.84 -1.90
CA PRO A 2 -10.23 12.99 -0.48
C PRO A 2 -11.60 12.45 -0.13
N TYR A 3 -11.70 11.76 0.97
CA TYR A 3 -12.96 11.38 1.57
C TYR A 3 -13.08 12.12 2.90
N PHE A 4 -14.24 12.65 3.14
CA PHE A 4 -14.58 13.29 4.40
C PHE A 4 -15.55 12.40 5.14
N SER A 5 -15.36 12.29 6.43
CA SER A 5 -16.27 11.56 7.30
C SER A 5 -17.11 12.53 8.09
N PHE A 6 -18.37 12.24 8.24
CA PHE A 6 -19.29 12.99 9.08
C PHE A 6 -20.35 12.04 9.67
N SER A 7 -20.88 12.41 10.80
CA SER A 7 -21.96 11.69 11.48
C SER A 7 -23.22 12.53 11.45
N LEU A 8 -24.34 11.85 11.23
CA LEU A 8 -25.66 12.46 11.29
C LEU A 8 -26.18 12.31 12.72
N LYS A 9 -26.31 13.42 13.44
CA LYS A 9 -26.97 13.44 14.75
C LYS A 9 -28.49 13.55 14.67
N GLN A 10 -29.00 14.07 13.58
CA GLN A 10 -30.44 14.28 13.35
C GLN A 10 -30.70 14.19 11.85
N ASN A 11 -31.95 13.85 11.46
CA ASN A 11 -32.41 13.69 10.08
C ASN A 11 -32.41 14.99 9.25
N PHE A 12 -31.38 15.84 9.36
CA PHE A 12 -31.32 17.15 8.70
C PHE A 12 -30.26 17.18 7.58
N LEU A 13 -30.34 16.25 6.66
CA LEU A 13 -29.75 16.48 5.34
C LEU A 13 -30.85 16.97 4.42
N SER A 14 -30.59 18.05 3.74
CA SER A 14 -31.44 18.49 2.63
C SER A 14 -31.39 17.47 1.48
N LYS A 15 -32.40 17.49 0.60
CA LYS A 15 -32.40 16.63 -0.60
C LYS A 15 -31.11 16.80 -1.42
N ASP A 16 -30.60 18.02 -1.50
CA ASP A 16 -29.36 18.32 -2.23
C ASP A 16 -28.12 17.74 -1.55
N GLU A 17 -28.09 17.75 -0.22
CA GLU A 17 -26.98 17.11 0.53
C GLU A 17 -27.03 15.59 0.40
N LEU A 18 -28.21 14.96 0.35
CA LEU A 18 -28.37 13.53 0.07
C LEU A 18 -27.91 13.14 -1.32
N LEU A 19 -28.25 13.95 -2.33
CA LEU A 19 -27.77 13.77 -3.71
C LEU A 19 -26.25 13.92 -3.79
N LEU A 20 -25.68 14.90 -3.11
CA LEU A 20 -24.21 15.08 -3.05
C LEU A 20 -23.49 13.92 -2.39
N LEU A 21 -24.15 13.22 -1.49
CA LEU A 21 -23.63 12.04 -0.80
C LEU A 21 -23.89 10.73 -1.55
N ASN A 22 -24.77 10.78 -2.53
CA ASN A 22 -25.27 9.57 -3.20
C ASN A 22 -25.89 8.56 -2.22
N ILE A 23 -26.67 9.06 -1.26
CA ILE A 23 -27.36 8.28 -0.20
C ILE A 23 -28.86 8.45 -0.39
N SER A 24 -29.56 7.35 -0.56
CA SER A 24 -31.03 7.35 -0.69
C SER A 24 -31.74 7.44 0.66
N GLN A 25 -31.17 6.84 1.69
CA GLN A 25 -31.70 6.84 3.05
C GLN A 25 -30.56 7.01 4.07
N PRO A 26 -30.45 8.18 4.73
CA PRO A 26 -29.45 8.38 5.76
C PRO A 26 -29.88 7.64 7.05
N GLU A 27 -28.96 6.88 7.61
CA GLU A 27 -29.15 6.27 8.91
C GLU A 27 -28.54 7.17 10.00
N LEU A 28 -29.32 7.39 11.07
CA LEU A 28 -28.84 8.12 12.24
C LEU A 28 -27.62 7.40 12.85
N ASN A 29 -26.71 8.17 13.42
CA ASN A 29 -25.51 7.67 14.11
C ASN A 29 -24.54 6.88 13.23
N LYS A 30 -24.68 6.92 11.91
CA LYS A 30 -23.68 6.40 10.99
C LYS A 30 -22.75 7.50 10.52
N ILE A 31 -21.49 7.14 10.31
CA ILE A 31 -20.52 8.02 9.69
C ILE A 31 -20.52 7.75 8.20
N TYR A 32 -20.72 8.81 7.46
CA TYR A 32 -20.72 8.82 6.01
C TYR A 32 -19.45 9.42 5.48
N PHE A 33 -19.04 8.94 4.31
CA PHE A 33 -17.90 9.45 3.56
C PHE A 33 -18.40 10.20 2.35
N SER A 34 -17.86 11.37 2.12
CA SER A 34 -18.11 12.12 0.92
C SER A 34 -16.81 12.56 0.25
N LYS A 35 -16.80 12.54 -1.08
CA LYS A 35 -15.75 13.12 -1.91
C LYS A 35 -15.99 14.62 -2.15
N ASN A 36 -17.09 15.14 -1.67
CA ASN A 36 -17.51 16.51 -1.94
C ASN A 36 -16.91 17.46 -0.92
N THR A 37 -15.95 18.29 -1.35
CA THR A 37 -15.27 19.27 -0.51
C THR A 37 -16.20 20.38 0.00
N ASN A 38 -17.24 20.73 -0.74
CA ASN A 38 -18.18 21.77 -0.34
C ASN A 38 -19.09 21.28 0.77
N LEU A 39 -19.55 20.04 0.65
CA LEU A 39 -20.31 19.40 1.72
C LEU A 39 -19.49 19.32 3.01
N TRP A 40 -18.21 18.97 2.92
CA TRP A 40 -17.32 18.94 4.08
C TRP A 40 -17.17 20.30 4.73
N LYS A 41 -16.97 21.38 3.94
CA LYS A 41 -16.91 22.77 4.44
C LYS A 41 -18.19 23.16 5.16
N HIS A 42 -19.35 22.75 4.62
CA HIS A 42 -20.65 23.00 5.21
C HIS A 42 -20.83 22.24 6.54
N LEU A 43 -20.49 20.94 6.55
CA LEU A 43 -20.60 20.11 7.75
C LEU A 43 -19.55 20.44 8.82
N ASN A 44 -18.40 20.98 8.42
CA ASN A 44 -17.38 21.48 9.35
C ASN A 44 -17.89 22.66 10.20
N LYS A 45 -18.79 23.48 9.67
CA LYS A 45 -19.45 24.54 10.46
C LYS A 45 -20.40 23.98 11.53
N LYS A 46 -20.88 22.73 11.36
CA LYS A 46 -21.73 22.01 12.32
C LYS A 46 -20.93 21.18 13.35
N LYS A 47 -19.60 21.19 13.31
CA LYS A 47 -18.70 20.38 14.18
C LYS A 47 -18.79 20.66 15.68
N ASN A 48 -19.28 21.81 16.06
CA ASN A 48 -19.34 22.21 17.47
C ASN A 48 -20.28 21.36 18.34
N LEU A 49 -20.83 20.26 17.79
CA LEU A 49 -21.75 19.37 18.49
C LEU A 49 -21.09 18.10 19.06
N MET A 50 -19.82 17.85 18.76
CA MET A 50 -19.07 16.71 19.30
C MET A 50 -17.86 17.19 20.10
N ASN A 51 -17.79 16.86 21.38
CA ASN A 51 -16.63 17.10 22.24
C ASN A 51 -15.43 16.18 21.89
N ILE A 52 -15.21 15.90 20.60
CA ILE A 52 -14.16 15.03 20.13
C ILE A 52 -13.16 15.88 19.35
N ASN A 53 -11.89 15.77 19.70
CA ASN A 53 -10.81 16.44 18.99
C ASN A 53 -10.48 15.70 17.69
N PHE A 54 -10.77 16.33 16.55
CA PHE A 54 -10.41 15.82 15.24
C PHE A 54 -9.11 16.47 14.77
N HIS A 55 -8.13 15.65 14.42
CA HIS A 55 -6.83 16.11 13.92
C HIS A 55 -6.49 15.44 12.60
N LYS A 56 -5.94 16.22 11.69
CA LYS A 56 -5.28 15.63 10.53
C LYS A 56 -4.03 14.89 11.00
N PHE A 57 -3.74 13.75 10.37
CA PHE A 57 -2.56 12.97 10.74
C PHE A 57 -1.25 13.76 10.55
N GLU A 58 -1.21 14.67 9.58
CA GLU A 58 -0.06 15.51 9.25
C GLU A 58 0.13 16.70 10.21
N GLU A 59 -0.89 17.08 10.97
CA GLU A 59 -0.80 18.21 11.90
C GLU A 59 0.25 18.00 13.00
N ARG A 60 1.02 19.04 13.31
CA ARG A 60 1.95 19.03 14.45
C ARG A 60 1.17 19.24 15.76
N ILE A 61 0.97 18.17 16.51
CA ILE A 61 0.24 18.21 17.76
C ILE A 61 1.16 17.78 18.89
N LYS A 62 1.12 18.51 20.01
CA LYS A 62 1.80 18.09 21.24
C LYS A 62 1.06 16.87 21.81
N ILE A 63 1.75 15.75 22.01
CA ILE A 63 1.16 14.51 22.53
C ILE A 63 0.49 14.72 23.90
N SER A 64 1.03 15.63 24.71
CA SER A 64 0.43 16.00 26.00
C SER A 64 -0.98 16.62 25.91
N LYS A 65 -1.36 17.12 24.75
CA LYS A 65 -2.72 17.66 24.49
C LYS A 65 -3.71 16.62 23.97
N LEU A 66 -3.24 15.40 23.68
CA LEU A 66 -4.10 14.32 23.27
C LEU A 66 -4.73 13.65 24.50
N GLY A 67 -6.00 13.29 24.40
CA GLY A 67 -6.63 12.44 25.41
C GLY A 67 -5.99 11.05 25.45
N LYS A 68 -6.44 10.22 26.37
CA LYS A 68 -5.91 8.87 26.59
C LYS A 68 -6.49 7.80 25.66
N LYS A 69 -7.57 8.11 24.94
CA LYS A 69 -8.26 7.20 24.03
C LYS A 69 -8.22 7.78 22.62
N ILE A 70 -7.52 7.12 21.73
CA ILE A 70 -7.28 7.62 20.37
C ILE A 70 -7.77 6.64 19.32
N LEU A 71 -8.30 7.19 18.23
CA LEU A 71 -8.75 6.45 17.05
C LEU A 71 -7.96 6.91 15.82
N PHE A 72 -7.39 5.96 15.10
CA PHE A 72 -6.77 6.21 13.81
C PHE A 72 -7.72 5.83 12.69
N CYS A 73 -8.18 6.79 11.91
CA CYS A 73 -8.96 6.56 10.71
C CYS A 73 -8.04 6.44 9.50
N LEU A 74 -8.01 5.28 8.88
CA LEU A 74 -7.17 5.04 7.71
C LEU A 74 -7.67 5.82 6.48
N PRO A 75 -6.78 6.21 5.56
CA PRO A 75 -7.20 6.79 4.30
C PRO A 75 -8.06 5.80 3.52
N PRO A 76 -9.10 6.28 2.86
CA PRO A 76 -9.88 5.43 1.98
C PRO A 76 -9.04 5.00 0.77
N SER A 77 -9.35 3.83 0.24
CA SER A 77 -8.62 3.22 -0.88
C SER A 77 -7.11 3.01 -0.63
N ILE A 78 -6.72 2.90 0.63
CA ILE A 78 -5.36 2.57 1.04
C ILE A 78 -4.91 1.22 0.46
N GLY A 79 -3.65 1.11 0.06
CA GLY A 79 -3.04 -0.14 -0.35
C GLY A 79 -2.77 -1.08 0.83
N LEU A 80 -2.64 -2.39 0.55
CA LEU A 80 -2.34 -3.37 1.60
C LEU A 80 -1.00 -3.06 2.31
N GLY A 81 0.02 -2.64 1.55
CA GLY A 81 1.32 -2.28 2.11
C GLY A 81 1.21 -1.12 3.09
N ASP A 82 0.49 -0.07 2.70
CA ASP A 82 0.29 1.10 3.54
C ASP A 82 -0.54 0.75 4.81
N ALA A 83 -1.58 -0.07 4.66
CA ALA A 83 -2.38 -0.55 5.80
C ALA A 83 -1.51 -1.32 6.82
N ILE A 84 -0.57 -2.13 6.34
CA ILE A 84 0.37 -2.85 7.20
C ILE A 84 1.34 -1.88 7.90
N GLU A 85 1.87 -0.88 7.21
CA GLU A 85 2.74 0.12 7.81
C GLU A 85 2.01 0.95 8.88
N TYR A 86 0.73 1.32 8.66
CA TYR A 86 -0.13 1.89 9.70
C TYR A 86 -0.26 0.95 10.89
N GLY A 87 -0.54 -0.33 10.64
CA GLY A 87 -0.67 -1.34 11.69
C GLY A 87 0.58 -1.49 12.54
N LEU A 88 1.77 -1.46 11.93
CA LEU A 88 3.07 -1.50 12.62
C LEU A 88 3.27 -0.27 13.51
N GLY A 89 3.00 0.92 12.99
CA GLY A 89 3.08 2.17 13.76
C GLY A 89 2.10 2.19 14.93
N ILE A 90 0.83 1.83 14.69
CA ILE A 90 -0.20 1.76 15.73
C ILE A 90 0.17 0.74 16.82
N LYS A 91 0.69 -0.43 16.43
CA LYS A 91 1.17 -1.44 17.38
C LYS A 91 2.30 -0.91 18.28
N SER A 92 3.19 -0.08 17.72
CA SER A 92 4.26 0.59 18.49
C SER A 92 3.68 1.57 19.50
N ILE A 93 2.63 2.31 19.14
CA ILE A 93 1.91 3.19 20.05
C ILE A 93 1.25 2.39 21.19
N ILE A 94 0.57 1.29 20.87
CA ILE A 94 -0.08 0.43 21.86
C ILE A 94 0.95 -0.09 22.88
N LYS A 95 2.09 -0.59 22.38
CA LYS A 95 3.16 -1.12 23.26
C LYS A 95 3.86 -0.06 24.11
N SER A 96 3.78 1.21 23.73
CA SER A 96 4.36 2.30 24.52
C SER A 96 3.58 2.60 25.80
N ASN A 97 2.37 2.07 25.95
CA ASN A 97 1.44 2.32 27.05
C ASN A 97 1.16 3.81 27.31
N LYS A 98 1.41 4.69 26.34
CA LYS A 98 1.12 6.13 26.46
C LYS A 98 -0.38 6.43 26.44
N PHE A 99 -1.16 5.54 25.85
CA PHE A 99 -2.62 5.67 25.70
C PHE A 99 -3.33 4.47 26.32
N TYR A 100 -4.47 4.76 26.93
CA TYR A 100 -5.30 3.75 27.56
C TYR A 100 -6.04 2.88 26.54
N SER A 101 -6.49 3.50 25.43
CA SER A 101 -7.16 2.81 24.36
C SER A 101 -6.72 3.34 23.01
N VAL A 102 -6.42 2.42 22.09
CA VAL A 102 -6.04 2.75 20.72
C VAL A 102 -6.92 1.93 19.79
N GLY A 103 -7.69 2.62 18.95
CA GLY A 103 -8.52 2.01 17.94
C GLY A 103 -8.04 2.34 16.52
N VAL A 104 -8.52 1.55 15.56
CA VAL A 104 -8.33 1.81 14.14
C VAL A 104 -9.69 1.72 13.43
N GLY A 105 -9.96 2.70 12.58
CA GLY A 105 -11.19 2.79 11.80
C GLY A 105 -10.94 2.79 10.32
N PHE A 106 -12.00 2.53 9.55
CA PHE A 106 -12.00 2.51 8.08
C PHE A 106 -11.05 1.48 7.48
N VAL A 107 -10.91 0.37 8.18
CA VAL A 107 -9.98 -0.69 7.77
C VAL A 107 -10.53 -1.54 6.62
N GLY A 108 -11.84 -1.51 6.34
CA GLY A 108 -12.47 -2.25 5.26
C GLY A 108 -12.04 -3.72 5.21
N ARG A 109 -11.62 -4.14 4.05
CA ARG A 109 -11.10 -5.50 3.79
C ARG A 109 -9.88 -5.89 4.64
N TYR A 110 -9.17 -4.93 5.22
CA TYR A 110 -7.97 -5.18 6.03
C TYR A 110 -8.25 -5.52 7.49
N LYS A 111 -9.53 -5.61 7.90
CA LYS A 111 -9.94 -5.94 9.28
C LYS A 111 -9.21 -7.19 9.82
N VAL A 112 -9.03 -8.21 8.98
CA VAL A 112 -8.32 -9.44 9.35
C VAL A 112 -6.86 -9.18 9.72
N ILE A 113 -6.18 -8.27 9.01
CA ILE A 113 -4.78 -7.90 9.27
C ILE A 113 -4.66 -7.25 10.64
N PHE A 114 -5.51 -6.27 10.93
CA PHE A 114 -5.48 -5.55 12.20
C PHE A 114 -5.81 -6.44 13.40
N LYS A 115 -6.80 -7.32 13.27
CA LYS A 115 -7.19 -8.24 14.33
C LYS A 115 -6.19 -9.39 14.52
N LYS A 116 -5.86 -10.14 13.45
CA LYS A 116 -5.07 -11.38 13.54
C LYS A 116 -3.59 -11.07 13.80
N TYR A 117 -2.99 -10.15 13.03
CA TYR A 117 -1.54 -9.95 13.04
C TYR A 117 -1.08 -8.83 13.97
N PHE A 118 -1.86 -7.76 14.08
CA PHE A 118 -1.52 -6.66 14.99
C PHE A 118 -2.17 -6.79 16.36
N LYS A 119 -3.19 -7.67 16.49
CA LYS A 119 -3.94 -7.89 17.74
C LYS A 119 -4.53 -6.61 18.32
N ILE A 120 -5.01 -5.71 17.44
CA ILE A 120 -5.67 -4.48 17.84
C ILE A 120 -7.10 -4.83 18.25
N MET A 121 -7.48 -4.48 19.49
CA MET A 121 -8.80 -4.84 20.03
C MET A 121 -9.94 -4.05 19.38
N HIS A 122 -9.75 -2.75 19.24
CA HIS A 122 -10.79 -1.85 18.71
C HIS A 122 -10.57 -1.62 17.22
N VAL A 123 -11.18 -2.46 16.37
CA VAL A 123 -11.09 -2.40 14.92
C VAL A 123 -12.47 -2.14 14.33
N HIS A 124 -12.67 -0.96 13.77
CA HIS A 124 -13.89 -0.55 13.12
C HIS A 124 -13.81 -0.72 11.60
N GLY A 125 -14.90 -1.15 10.98
CA GLY A 125 -15.00 -1.31 9.53
C GLY A 125 -15.08 0.04 8.79
N ASP A 126 -15.72 0.03 7.62
CA ASP A 126 -15.88 1.24 6.79
C ASP A 126 -16.89 2.23 7.36
N ILE A 127 -17.70 1.80 8.32
CA ILE A 127 -18.65 2.61 9.04
C ILE A 127 -18.34 2.54 10.53
N ILE A 128 -18.28 3.69 11.19
CA ILE A 128 -18.11 3.78 12.64
C ILE A 128 -19.36 4.44 13.20
N LEU A 129 -20.05 3.73 14.06
CA LEU A 129 -21.23 4.27 14.73
C LEU A 129 -20.85 5.37 15.72
N GLU A 130 -21.69 6.35 15.91
CA GLU A 130 -21.47 7.49 16.81
C GLU A 130 -21.12 7.04 18.23
N ASP A 131 -21.85 6.04 18.78
CA ASP A 131 -21.56 5.47 20.10
C ASP A 131 -20.14 4.94 20.24
N ASN A 132 -19.56 4.46 19.13
CA ASN A 132 -18.18 4.02 19.11
C ASN A 132 -17.20 5.19 19.03
N LEU A 133 -17.58 6.32 18.41
CA LEU A 133 -16.75 7.52 18.36
C LEU A 133 -16.64 8.17 19.75
N HIS A 134 -17.71 8.23 20.50
CA HIS A 134 -17.72 8.78 21.87
C HIS A 134 -16.81 8.03 22.85
N LYS A 135 -16.31 6.85 22.45
CA LYS A 135 -15.31 6.10 23.22
C LYS A 135 -13.90 6.68 23.08
N TYR A 136 -13.70 7.67 22.22
CA TYR A 136 -12.40 8.26 21.93
C TYR A 136 -12.37 9.74 22.25
N ASP A 137 -11.24 10.19 22.81
CA ASP A 137 -11.00 11.60 23.11
C ASP A 137 -10.44 12.32 21.86
N THR A 138 -9.69 11.59 21.03
CA THR A 138 -9.03 12.13 19.84
C THR A 138 -9.15 11.20 18.67
N ILE A 139 -9.48 11.74 17.51
CA ILE A 139 -9.56 11.03 16.24
C ILE A 139 -8.53 11.61 15.28
N PHE A 140 -7.63 10.76 14.81
CA PHE A 140 -6.73 11.09 13.73
C PHE A 140 -7.31 10.61 12.41
N HIS A 141 -7.40 11.51 11.45
CA HIS A 141 -7.85 11.18 10.11
C HIS A 141 -6.84 11.67 9.07
N THR A 142 -6.68 10.93 8.01
CA THR A 142 -5.91 11.35 6.85
C THR A 142 -6.85 11.89 5.80
N THR A 143 -6.79 13.18 5.53
CA THR A 143 -7.47 13.79 4.39
C THR A 143 -6.46 13.95 3.27
N LEU A 144 -6.71 13.30 2.14
CA LEU A 144 -6.02 13.61 0.91
C LEU A 144 -6.74 14.83 0.31
N GLU A 145 -6.24 16.03 0.50
CA GLU A 145 -6.77 17.22 -0.13
C GLU A 145 -6.45 17.19 -1.64
N ILE A 146 -7.36 17.73 -2.46
CA ILE A 146 -7.16 17.75 -3.93
C ILE A 146 -5.91 18.56 -4.30
N ASP A 147 -5.59 19.58 -3.50
CA ASP A 147 -4.39 20.39 -3.71
C ASP A 147 -3.11 19.66 -3.35
N ASP A 148 -3.16 18.69 -2.41
CA ASP A 148 -2.06 17.78 -2.14
C ASP A 148 -1.75 16.91 -3.35
N PHE A 149 -2.76 16.56 -4.15
CA PHE A 149 -2.58 15.86 -5.42
C PHE A 149 -1.91 16.71 -6.50
N LYS A 150 -2.09 18.03 -6.49
CA LYS A 150 -1.48 18.93 -7.46
C LYS A 150 -0.03 19.26 -7.12
N ASN A 151 0.31 19.28 -5.85
CA ASN A 151 1.56 19.83 -5.34
C ASN A 151 2.52 18.77 -4.76
N GLN A 152 2.09 17.53 -4.57
CA GLN A 152 2.94 16.52 -3.96
C GLN A 152 3.75 15.73 -5.01
N LYS A 153 5.04 15.74 -4.79
CA LYS A 153 5.92 14.66 -5.29
C LYS A 153 5.48 13.38 -4.59
N TYR A 154 4.71 12.52 -5.26
CA TYR A 154 4.34 11.19 -4.73
C TYR A 154 5.55 10.27 -4.61
N VAL A 155 6.47 10.71 -3.80
CA VAL A 155 7.59 9.90 -3.36
C VAL A 155 7.10 9.10 -2.17
N ARG A 156 7.21 7.79 -2.26
CA ARG A 156 6.84 6.91 -1.16
C ARG A 156 7.64 7.26 0.09
N SER A 157 6.93 7.43 1.19
CA SER A 157 7.53 7.53 2.51
C SER A 157 7.19 6.29 3.34
N ASN A 158 7.98 6.02 4.37
CA ASN A 158 7.68 4.95 5.31
C ASN A 158 6.69 5.45 6.36
N ILE A 159 5.45 4.98 6.28
CA ILE A 159 4.35 5.40 7.16
C ILE A 159 4.63 5.01 8.62
N GLU A 160 5.15 3.82 8.86
CA GLU A 160 5.52 3.35 10.20
C GLU A 160 6.50 4.32 10.86
N LYS A 161 7.58 4.71 10.16
CA LYS A 161 8.56 5.68 10.68
C LYS A 161 7.93 7.02 11.01
N ASN A 162 7.03 7.49 10.16
CA ASN A 162 6.35 8.77 10.37
C ASN A 162 5.48 8.73 11.64
N ILE A 163 4.76 7.63 11.86
CA ILE A 163 3.96 7.42 13.07
C ILE A 163 4.86 7.38 14.31
N ILE A 164 5.90 6.55 14.27
CA ILE A 164 6.85 6.40 15.39
C ILE A 164 7.47 7.74 15.76
N LYS A 165 7.95 8.50 14.78
CA LYS A 165 8.52 9.83 14.99
C LYS A 165 7.49 10.80 15.57
N LYS A 166 6.27 10.83 15.02
CA LYS A 166 5.20 11.73 15.47
C LYS A 166 4.81 11.50 16.92
N PHE A 167 4.68 10.25 17.33
CA PHE A 167 4.24 9.88 18.67
C PHE A 167 5.41 9.70 19.64
N ASN A 168 6.65 9.87 19.18
CA ASN A 168 7.88 9.65 19.96
C ASN A 168 7.81 8.33 20.72
N VAL A 169 7.61 7.25 19.99
CA VAL A 169 7.54 5.88 20.53
C VAL A 169 8.64 5.02 19.93
N SER A 170 9.06 4.00 20.67
CA SER A 170 10.07 3.06 20.19
C SER A 170 9.46 2.10 19.17
N LYS A 171 10.22 1.79 18.12
CA LYS A 171 9.83 0.80 17.13
C LYS A 171 9.80 -0.60 17.76
N ILE A 172 8.78 -1.37 17.43
CA ILE A 172 8.73 -2.78 17.84
C ILE A 172 9.71 -3.56 16.97
N ARG A 173 10.77 -4.04 17.59
CA ARG A 173 11.67 -5.03 17.00
C ARG A 173 11.14 -6.41 17.32
N SER A 174 10.73 -7.17 16.39
CA SER A 174 10.69 -8.63 16.39
C SER A 174 9.61 -9.23 15.50
N TYR A 175 10.02 -9.50 14.30
CA TYR A 175 9.50 -10.67 13.63
C TYR A 175 10.73 -11.58 13.46
N LYS A 176 10.91 -12.54 14.38
CA LYS A 176 11.98 -13.53 14.27
C LYS A 176 11.70 -14.38 13.05
N SER A 177 12.61 -14.38 12.10
CA SER A 177 12.60 -15.34 11.01
C SER A 177 12.84 -16.74 11.60
N ASN A 178 11.95 -17.68 11.33
CA ASN A 178 12.24 -19.11 11.55
C ASN A 178 13.25 -19.56 10.48
N ASN A 179 14.54 -19.40 10.78
CA ASN A 179 15.62 -19.53 9.81
C ASN A 179 16.05 -20.98 9.48
N ASN A 180 15.46 -22.01 10.09
CA ASN A 180 16.04 -23.36 10.09
C ASN A 180 15.38 -24.36 9.14
N THR A 181 14.49 -23.97 8.26
CA THR A 181 13.87 -24.90 7.32
C THR A 181 14.53 -24.85 5.95
N LYS A 182 14.85 -26.04 5.40
CA LYS A 182 15.32 -26.19 4.02
C LYS A 182 14.30 -25.57 3.07
N ILE A 183 14.79 -24.75 2.14
CA ILE A 183 13.95 -24.17 1.09
C ILE A 183 13.60 -25.27 0.09
N LYS A 184 12.32 -25.57 -0.06
CA LYS A 184 11.77 -26.49 -1.05
C LYS A 184 10.92 -25.76 -2.08
N LYS A 185 10.32 -24.64 -1.67
CA LYS A 185 9.38 -23.87 -2.44
C LYS A 185 9.78 -22.41 -2.55
N ILE A 186 9.79 -21.91 -3.78
CA ILE A 186 9.95 -20.48 -4.09
C ILE A 186 8.59 -19.93 -4.51
N THR A 187 8.15 -18.87 -3.86
CA THR A 187 6.92 -18.16 -4.27
C THR A 187 7.27 -16.81 -4.87
N ILE A 188 6.84 -16.58 -6.11
CA ILE A 188 7.06 -15.35 -6.85
C ILE A 188 5.82 -14.48 -6.75
N PHE A 189 5.99 -13.22 -6.31
CA PHE A 189 4.95 -12.19 -6.25
C PHE A 189 5.25 -11.09 -7.26
N PRO A 190 4.91 -11.30 -8.56
CA PRO A 190 5.41 -10.45 -9.64
C PRO A 190 4.66 -9.13 -9.80
N ILE A 191 3.51 -8.97 -9.12
CA ILE A 191 2.52 -7.97 -9.44
C ILE A 191 2.47 -6.87 -8.38
N SER A 192 2.39 -5.64 -8.85
CA SER A 192 2.03 -4.45 -8.09
C SER A 192 0.90 -3.70 -8.81
N GLN A 193 0.38 -2.65 -8.20
CA GLN A 193 -0.63 -1.78 -8.83
C GLN A 193 -0.07 -0.89 -9.96
N SER A 194 1.24 -0.91 -10.16
CA SER A 194 1.91 -0.08 -11.16
C SER A 194 2.93 -0.88 -11.97
N PRO A 195 3.02 -0.67 -13.29
CA PRO A 195 4.01 -1.34 -14.14
C PRO A 195 5.45 -1.12 -13.72
N ILE A 196 5.78 0.07 -13.18
CA ILE A 196 7.15 0.38 -12.73
C ILE A 196 7.55 -0.33 -11.44
N ARG A 197 6.61 -0.99 -10.79
CA ARG A 197 6.81 -1.79 -9.56
C ARG A 197 6.45 -3.26 -9.75
N SER A 198 6.11 -3.66 -10.97
CA SER A 198 5.81 -5.05 -11.32
C SER A 198 6.98 -5.66 -12.06
N MET A 199 7.10 -6.98 -12.06
CA MET A 199 8.10 -7.69 -12.87
C MET A 199 7.80 -7.53 -14.36
N SER A 200 8.84 -7.39 -15.17
CA SER A 200 8.69 -7.60 -16.62
C SER A 200 8.51 -9.09 -16.92
N LEU A 201 7.85 -9.39 -18.04
CA LEU A 201 7.70 -10.77 -18.50
C LEU A 201 9.06 -11.47 -18.66
N LYS A 202 10.06 -10.76 -19.21
CA LYS A 202 11.42 -11.26 -19.37
C LYS A 202 12.05 -11.69 -18.05
N LEU A 203 11.89 -10.88 -16.98
CA LEU A 203 12.39 -11.23 -15.65
C LEU A 203 11.67 -12.45 -15.08
N LEU A 204 10.34 -12.47 -15.19
CA LEU A 204 9.53 -13.57 -14.66
C LEU A 204 9.92 -14.91 -15.31
N ASN A 205 10.01 -14.96 -16.65
CA ASN A 205 10.44 -16.15 -17.38
C ASN A 205 11.85 -16.59 -16.99
N SER A 206 12.80 -15.64 -16.89
CA SER A 206 14.17 -15.96 -16.48
C SER A 206 14.24 -16.53 -15.05
N LEU A 207 13.38 -16.08 -14.14
CA LEU A 207 13.32 -16.65 -12.79
C LEU A 207 12.80 -18.09 -12.83
N ILE A 208 11.74 -18.37 -13.58
CA ILE A 208 11.20 -19.73 -13.73
C ILE A 208 12.30 -20.65 -14.32
N GLU A 209 12.90 -20.28 -15.45
CA GLU A 209 13.92 -21.07 -16.13
C GLU A 209 15.13 -21.42 -15.28
N ASN A 210 15.51 -20.54 -14.34
CA ASN A 210 16.70 -20.77 -13.50
C ASN A 210 16.45 -21.51 -12.20
N PHE A 211 15.20 -21.71 -11.80
CA PHE A 211 14.88 -22.29 -10.48
C PHE A 211 13.94 -23.49 -10.52
N ASP A 212 13.21 -23.76 -11.62
CA ASP A 212 12.18 -24.81 -11.71
C ASP A 212 12.71 -26.24 -11.59
N ASP A 213 13.97 -26.50 -11.97
CA ASP A 213 14.59 -27.83 -11.84
C ASP A 213 14.93 -28.19 -10.38
N ASN A 214 15.10 -27.19 -9.52
CA ASN A 214 15.60 -27.39 -8.16
C ASN A 214 14.56 -27.11 -7.08
N TYR A 215 13.50 -26.37 -7.41
CA TYR A 215 12.51 -25.88 -6.46
C TYR A 215 11.10 -25.97 -7.04
N SER A 216 10.11 -26.26 -6.21
CA SER A 216 8.73 -26.03 -6.57
C SER A 216 8.50 -24.51 -6.67
N ILE A 217 7.97 -24.05 -7.80
CA ILE A 217 7.70 -22.62 -8.04
C ILE A 217 6.20 -22.37 -8.02
N ASP A 218 5.78 -21.47 -7.12
CA ASP A 218 4.43 -20.94 -7.11
C ASP A 218 4.48 -19.46 -7.59
N ILE A 219 3.59 -19.09 -8.51
CA ILE A 219 3.46 -17.71 -9.01
C ILE A 219 2.09 -17.18 -8.62
N VAL A 220 2.07 -16.06 -7.91
CA VAL A 220 0.82 -15.47 -7.39
C VAL A 220 0.28 -14.45 -8.36
N PHE A 221 -0.90 -14.69 -8.88
CA PHE A 221 -1.65 -13.84 -9.81
C PHE A 221 -2.86 -13.18 -9.13
N ASP A 222 -3.35 -12.09 -9.72
CA ASP A 222 -4.53 -11.35 -9.28
C ASP A 222 -5.49 -11.19 -10.47
N ASN A 223 -6.62 -11.91 -10.43
CA ASN A 223 -7.61 -11.92 -11.50
C ASN A 223 -8.22 -10.52 -11.77
N SER A 224 -8.18 -9.62 -10.80
CA SER A 224 -8.68 -8.24 -10.96
C SER A 224 -7.67 -7.29 -11.61
N SER A 225 -6.40 -7.68 -11.71
CA SER A 225 -5.32 -6.85 -12.22
C SER A 225 -5.03 -7.12 -13.69
N ARG A 226 -5.12 -6.09 -14.54
CA ARG A 226 -4.72 -6.20 -15.95
C ARG A 226 -3.24 -6.50 -16.14
N ILE A 227 -2.38 -6.02 -15.24
CA ILE A 227 -0.95 -6.36 -15.24
C ILE A 227 -0.79 -7.87 -15.02
N SER A 228 -1.58 -8.42 -14.09
CA SER A 228 -1.59 -9.84 -13.80
C SER A 228 -2.05 -10.67 -15.01
N GLN A 229 -3.18 -10.28 -15.61
CA GLN A 229 -3.71 -10.93 -16.79
C GLN A 229 -2.70 -10.95 -17.94
N TYR A 230 -2.01 -9.83 -18.18
CA TYR A 230 -0.95 -9.77 -19.19
C TYR A 230 0.21 -10.73 -18.87
N LEU A 231 0.72 -10.73 -17.63
CA LEU A 231 1.81 -11.65 -17.26
C LEU A 231 1.38 -13.10 -17.37
N GLU A 232 0.17 -13.40 -16.95
CA GLU A 232 -0.39 -14.75 -16.98
C GLU A 232 -0.57 -15.29 -18.42
N GLU A 233 -0.99 -14.42 -19.34
CA GLU A 233 -1.20 -14.77 -20.76
C GLU A 233 0.12 -15.13 -21.48
N TYR A 234 1.21 -14.41 -21.13
CA TYR A 234 2.47 -14.52 -21.86
C TYR A 234 3.59 -15.24 -21.10
N VAL A 235 3.38 -15.62 -19.83
CA VAL A 235 4.41 -16.33 -19.06
C VAL A 235 4.59 -17.77 -19.55
N CYS A 236 5.85 -18.18 -19.72
CA CYS A 236 6.20 -19.56 -20.04
C CYS A 236 6.22 -20.39 -18.75
N LEU A 237 5.16 -21.14 -18.51
CA LEU A 237 5.07 -22.05 -17.38
C LEU A 237 5.69 -23.40 -17.77
N LYS A 238 6.76 -23.79 -17.09
CA LYS A 238 7.29 -25.16 -17.14
C LYS A 238 6.70 -25.97 -15.98
N ASN A 239 7.48 -26.15 -14.91
CA ASN A 239 7.09 -26.89 -13.70
C ASN A 239 6.57 -25.93 -12.58
N SER A 240 5.89 -24.84 -12.94
CA SER A 240 5.42 -23.83 -11.99
C SER A 240 3.90 -23.84 -11.83
N ASN A 241 3.41 -23.55 -10.63
CA ASN A 241 2.00 -23.49 -10.31
C ASN A 241 1.50 -22.04 -10.29
N LYS A 242 0.30 -21.81 -10.82
CA LYS A 242 -0.40 -20.53 -10.69
C LYS A 242 -1.26 -20.55 -9.42
N LEU A 243 -1.14 -19.51 -8.61
CA LEU A 243 -1.96 -19.32 -7.42
C LEU A 243 -2.79 -18.04 -7.53
N TYR A 244 -4.09 -18.17 -7.24
CA TYR A 244 -5.06 -17.09 -7.31
C TYR A 244 -5.74 -16.91 -5.95
N PRO A 245 -5.24 -16.02 -5.08
CA PRO A 245 -5.87 -15.80 -3.79
C PRO A 245 -7.26 -15.17 -3.98
N SER A 246 -8.30 -15.88 -3.57
CA SER A 246 -9.69 -15.43 -3.64
C SER A 246 -10.03 -14.34 -2.61
N SER A 247 -9.18 -14.18 -1.62
CA SER A 247 -9.36 -13.22 -0.52
C SER A 247 -8.02 -12.79 0.07
N LEU A 248 -8.04 -11.72 0.87
CA LEU A 248 -6.87 -11.30 1.61
C LEU A 248 -6.38 -12.39 2.59
N LEU A 249 -7.28 -13.16 3.18
CA LEU A 249 -6.91 -14.27 4.06
C LEU A 249 -6.20 -15.38 3.28
N ALA A 250 -6.68 -15.71 2.09
CA ALA A 250 -6.02 -16.68 1.21
C ALA A 250 -4.61 -16.20 0.81
N LEU A 251 -4.45 -14.90 0.49
CA LEU A 251 -3.13 -14.31 0.24
C LEU A 251 -2.21 -14.43 1.46
N CYS A 252 -2.72 -14.15 2.66
CA CYS A 252 -1.94 -14.33 3.89
C CYS A 252 -1.48 -15.79 4.07
N GLN A 253 -2.35 -16.76 3.80
CA GLN A 253 -2.02 -18.19 3.88
C GLN A 253 -0.95 -18.61 2.86
N ILE A 254 -1.01 -18.06 1.63
CA ILE A 254 0.04 -18.29 0.64
C ILE A 254 1.38 -17.75 1.15
N VAL A 255 1.40 -16.52 1.68
CA VAL A 255 2.63 -15.93 2.22
C VAL A 255 3.10 -16.71 3.45
N GLU A 256 2.21 -17.17 4.34
CA GLU A 256 2.54 -18.01 5.51
C GLU A 256 3.21 -19.34 5.11
N LYS A 257 2.81 -19.91 3.97
CA LYS A 257 3.36 -21.19 3.46
C LYS A 257 4.60 -21.03 2.58
N THR A 258 5.02 -19.81 2.30
CA THR A 258 6.20 -19.51 1.49
C THR A 258 7.47 -19.86 2.27
N ASP A 259 8.38 -20.67 1.69
CA ASP A 259 9.70 -20.93 2.25
C ASP A 259 10.67 -19.80 1.91
N PHE A 260 10.64 -19.35 0.63
CA PHE A 260 11.43 -18.26 0.12
C PHE A 260 10.62 -17.43 -0.87
N GLY A 261 10.48 -16.13 -0.60
CA GLY A 261 9.69 -15.22 -1.44
C GLY A 261 10.56 -14.38 -2.38
N ILE A 262 10.12 -14.21 -3.62
CA ILE A 262 10.68 -13.21 -4.55
C ILE A 262 9.63 -12.11 -4.72
N PHE A 263 9.94 -10.91 -4.23
CA PHE A 263 8.99 -9.83 -4.12
C PHE A 263 9.33 -8.64 -5.01
N MET A 264 8.29 -8.00 -5.49
CA MET A 264 8.29 -6.61 -5.95
C MET A 264 7.72 -5.70 -4.84
N ASP A 265 7.78 -4.38 -5.03
CA ASP A 265 7.13 -3.41 -4.12
C ASP A 265 5.60 -3.54 -4.20
N SER A 266 5.04 -4.40 -3.35
CA SER A 266 3.62 -4.76 -3.35
C SER A 266 3.14 -5.24 -1.97
N GLY A 267 1.83 -5.42 -1.82
CA GLY A 267 1.23 -5.88 -0.56
C GLY A 267 1.83 -7.17 0.02
N PRO A 268 2.09 -8.22 -0.76
CA PRO A 268 2.74 -9.45 -0.30
C PRO A 268 4.09 -9.25 0.36
N LEU A 269 4.91 -8.29 -0.10
CA LEU A 269 6.16 -7.93 0.56
C LEU A 269 5.93 -7.51 2.01
N HIS A 270 4.94 -6.65 2.24
CA HIS A 270 4.65 -6.15 3.57
C HIS A 270 4.04 -7.23 4.47
N LEU A 271 3.26 -8.16 3.91
CA LEU A 271 2.80 -9.35 4.62
C LEU A 271 3.99 -10.23 5.04
N ALA A 272 4.93 -10.46 4.12
CA ALA A 272 6.12 -11.26 4.40
C ALA A 272 6.96 -10.64 5.53
N LYS A 273 7.08 -9.32 5.57
CA LYS A 273 7.74 -8.59 6.67
C LYS A 273 7.12 -8.93 8.02
N ILE A 274 5.81 -8.77 8.18
CA ILE A 274 5.12 -9.01 9.46
C ILE A 274 5.02 -10.50 9.84
N LEU A 275 5.17 -11.39 8.87
CA LEU A 275 5.21 -12.85 9.05
C LEU A 275 6.63 -13.39 9.24
N GLY A 276 7.65 -12.53 9.21
CA GLY A 276 9.05 -12.94 9.35
C GLY A 276 9.54 -13.88 8.24
N LYS A 277 8.96 -13.75 7.03
CA LYS A 277 9.32 -14.62 5.90
C LYS A 277 10.64 -14.21 5.26
N ARG A 278 11.36 -15.21 4.75
CA ARG A 278 12.63 -15.03 4.05
C ARG A 278 12.40 -14.75 2.59
N GLY A 279 13.28 -14.00 1.99
CA GLY A 279 13.21 -13.74 0.55
C GLY A 279 14.06 -12.59 0.08
N VAL A 280 13.78 -12.15 -1.12
CA VAL A 280 14.43 -11.01 -1.77
C VAL A 280 13.40 -10.02 -2.29
N LEU A 281 13.76 -8.74 -2.22
CA LEU A 281 13.03 -7.64 -2.85
C LEU A 281 13.83 -7.13 -4.04
N ILE A 282 13.26 -7.17 -5.23
CA ILE A 282 13.85 -6.60 -6.43
C ILE A 282 13.50 -5.12 -6.50
N ILE A 283 14.52 -4.27 -6.44
CA ILE A 283 14.35 -2.82 -6.44
C ILE A 283 14.15 -2.30 -7.86
N THR A 284 13.11 -1.49 -8.02
CA THR A 284 12.85 -0.72 -9.26
C THR A 284 12.77 0.78 -8.94
N SER A 285 11.57 1.33 -8.76
CA SER A 285 11.35 2.76 -8.54
C SER A 285 11.48 3.19 -7.07
N VAL A 286 11.22 2.30 -6.11
CA VAL A 286 11.27 2.61 -4.67
C VAL A 286 12.43 1.88 -4.01
N SER A 287 13.19 2.58 -3.15
CA SER A 287 14.37 2.00 -2.49
C SER A 287 14.03 1.02 -1.39
N GLY A 288 14.90 0.03 -1.18
CA GLY A 288 14.76 -0.93 -0.08
C GLY A 288 14.83 -0.28 1.30
N SER A 289 15.56 0.81 1.45
CA SER A 289 15.63 1.56 2.72
C SER A 289 14.26 2.13 3.17
N ILE A 290 13.36 2.39 2.21
CA ILE A 290 11.99 2.81 2.50
C ILE A 290 11.10 1.58 2.76
N LEU A 291 11.25 0.53 1.93
CA LEU A 291 10.34 -0.61 1.94
C LEU A 291 10.65 -1.63 3.04
N LEU A 292 11.94 -1.93 3.24
CA LEU A 292 12.38 -2.99 4.18
C LEU A 292 12.72 -2.43 5.55
N ASP A 293 13.30 -1.22 5.58
CA ASP A 293 13.79 -0.63 6.81
C ASP A 293 14.67 -1.63 7.62
N ASP A 294 14.27 -2.02 8.84
CA ASP A 294 15.00 -2.96 9.70
C ASP A 294 14.60 -4.44 9.50
N PHE A 295 13.80 -4.75 8.49
CA PHE A 295 13.39 -6.13 8.24
C PHE A 295 14.49 -6.90 7.50
N SER A 296 15.38 -7.52 8.26
CA SER A 296 16.58 -8.21 7.74
C SER A 296 16.31 -9.57 7.10
N SER A 297 15.11 -10.14 7.30
CA SER A 297 14.72 -11.45 6.72
C SER A 297 14.53 -11.40 5.19
N ILE A 298 14.29 -10.21 4.64
CA ILE A 298 14.17 -9.99 3.21
C ILE A 298 15.35 -9.13 2.77
N LYS A 299 16.11 -9.61 1.78
CA LYS A 299 17.27 -8.91 1.27
C LYS A 299 16.93 -8.11 0.03
N GLU A 300 17.37 -6.85 -0.04
CA GLU A 300 17.20 -6.05 -1.25
C GLU A 300 18.19 -6.48 -2.34
N ILE A 301 17.72 -6.60 -3.57
CA ILE A 301 18.55 -6.69 -4.75
C ILE A 301 18.57 -5.30 -5.40
N LYS A 302 19.65 -4.57 -5.16
CA LYS A 302 19.83 -3.20 -5.64
C LYS A 302 19.95 -3.19 -7.15
N ASN A 303 19.10 -2.40 -7.77
CA ASN A 303 19.19 -2.06 -9.17
C ASN A 303 19.13 -0.54 -9.31
N THR A 304 20.17 0.03 -9.91
CA THR A 304 20.25 1.47 -10.18
C THR A 304 20.21 1.71 -11.67
N TYR A 305 19.47 2.71 -12.07
CA TYR A 305 19.39 3.14 -13.46
C TYR A 305 19.48 4.66 -13.54
N LYS A 306 20.24 5.16 -14.47
CA LYS A 306 20.38 6.59 -14.73
C LYS A 306 20.36 6.86 -16.23
N SER A 307 19.55 7.84 -16.62
CA SER A 307 19.52 8.41 -17.98
C SER A 307 19.36 9.93 -17.90
N ASN A 308 19.34 10.60 -19.03
CA ASN A 308 19.17 12.05 -19.09
C ASN A 308 17.83 12.54 -18.49
N PHE A 309 16.83 11.68 -18.40
CA PHE A 309 15.48 12.04 -17.95
C PHE A 309 14.97 11.23 -16.77
N CYS A 310 15.70 10.20 -16.33
CA CYS A 310 15.24 9.33 -15.26
C CYS A 310 16.39 8.78 -14.42
N THR A 311 16.19 8.75 -13.11
CA THR A 311 17.11 8.10 -12.16
C THR A 311 16.32 7.16 -11.27
N SER A 312 16.74 5.92 -11.09
CA SER A 312 16.09 4.93 -10.24
C SER A 312 17.06 4.41 -9.16
N PRO A 313 16.58 4.22 -7.93
CA PRO A 313 15.21 4.42 -7.45
C PRO A 313 14.84 5.91 -7.31
N CYS A 314 13.67 6.30 -7.86
CA CYS A 314 13.19 7.68 -7.87
C CYS A 314 12.14 7.97 -6.79
N GLY A 315 11.66 6.94 -6.10
CA GLY A 315 10.63 7.01 -5.08
C GLY A 315 9.18 7.02 -5.62
N LEU A 316 8.98 7.06 -6.94
CA LEU A 316 7.63 7.08 -7.52
C LEU A 316 6.92 5.74 -7.31
N THR A 317 5.70 5.81 -6.83
CA THR A 317 4.83 4.65 -6.67
C THR A 317 4.00 4.35 -7.91
N ASN A 318 3.83 5.33 -8.78
CA ASN A 318 3.06 5.21 -10.02
C ASN A 318 3.64 6.08 -11.14
N VAL A 319 3.45 5.64 -12.37
CA VAL A 319 3.82 6.41 -13.59
C VAL A 319 3.07 7.73 -13.73
N PHE A 320 1.97 7.91 -13.01
CA PHE A 320 1.09 9.09 -13.09
C PHE A 320 1.36 10.15 -12.03
N ASN A 321 2.44 10.09 -11.31
CA ASN A 321 2.78 11.06 -10.30
C ASN A 321 3.68 12.13 -10.89
N TYR A 322 3.13 13.31 -11.15
CA TYR A 322 3.55 14.15 -12.24
C TYR A 322 4.42 15.32 -11.98
N GLU A 323 4.58 15.85 -10.88
CA GLU A 323 5.23 17.14 -10.85
C GLU A 323 6.70 17.07 -11.28
N ASN A 324 6.94 17.62 -12.48
CA ASN A 324 8.26 17.85 -13.09
C ASN A 324 9.10 16.63 -13.46
N LYS A 325 8.62 15.38 -13.29
CA LYS A 325 9.36 14.18 -13.71
C LYS A 325 8.64 13.46 -14.85
N VAL A 326 8.90 13.88 -16.06
CA VAL A 326 8.35 13.27 -17.28
C VAL A 326 9.08 11.96 -17.68
N GLY A 327 10.02 11.45 -16.85
CA GLY A 327 10.92 10.37 -17.24
C GLY A 327 10.25 9.11 -17.78
N CYS A 328 9.24 8.58 -17.09
CA CYS A 328 8.54 7.37 -17.55
C CYS A 328 7.77 7.59 -18.86
N TYR A 329 7.23 8.77 -19.08
CA TYR A 329 6.46 9.12 -20.28
C TYR A 329 7.33 9.54 -21.44
N GLN A 330 8.41 10.26 -21.14
CA GLN A 330 9.37 10.62 -22.15
C GLN A 330 9.99 9.37 -22.79
N TYR A 331 10.17 8.33 -21.98
CA TYR A 331 10.60 7.03 -22.49
C TYR A 331 9.63 6.41 -23.49
N LEU A 332 8.32 6.69 -23.34
CA LEU A 332 7.26 6.26 -24.25
C LEU A 332 7.00 7.25 -25.39
N SER A 333 7.82 8.30 -25.53
CA SER A 333 7.61 9.39 -26.50
C SER A 333 6.25 10.12 -26.36
N ILE A 334 5.68 10.08 -25.18
CA ILE A 334 4.41 10.80 -24.89
C ILE A 334 4.74 12.28 -24.63
N LYS A 335 4.12 13.18 -25.40
CA LYS A 335 4.34 14.62 -25.24
C LYS A 335 3.82 15.12 -23.88
N LYS A 336 4.57 16.03 -23.26
CA LYS A 336 4.25 16.65 -21.98
C LYS A 336 2.87 17.31 -21.98
N SER A 337 2.48 17.93 -23.11
CA SER A 337 1.15 18.53 -23.29
C SER A 337 -0.01 17.54 -23.10
N ASN A 338 0.17 16.29 -23.52
CA ASN A 338 -0.84 15.25 -23.37
C ASN A 338 -0.94 14.72 -21.94
N LEU A 339 0.07 15.00 -21.12
CA LEU A 339 0.13 14.63 -19.70
C LEU A 339 -0.50 15.67 -18.79
N LEU A 340 -0.51 16.94 -19.23
CA LEU A 340 -1.02 18.10 -18.48
C LEU A 340 -2.54 18.28 -18.62
N ILE A 341 -3.27 17.28 -19.12
CA ILE A 341 -4.72 17.34 -19.21
C ILE A 341 -5.29 17.53 -17.80
N LYS A 342 -5.76 18.74 -17.54
CA LYS A 342 -6.25 19.23 -16.24
C LYS A 342 -7.38 18.42 -15.62
N ASN A 343 -7.97 17.49 -16.37
CA ASN A 343 -9.09 16.65 -15.94
C ASN A 343 -8.77 15.16 -16.11
N LEU A 344 -7.81 14.68 -15.34
CA LEU A 344 -7.50 13.26 -15.16
C LEU A 344 -8.70 12.42 -14.65
N ASN A 345 -9.91 12.93 -14.74
CA ASN A 345 -10.98 12.45 -13.89
C ASN A 345 -11.70 11.19 -14.34
N LEU A 346 -11.84 10.86 -15.59
CA LEU A 346 -12.71 9.71 -15.93
C LEU A 346 -12.42 9.07 -17.29
N LEU A 347 -12.17 9.85 -18.31
CA LEU A 347 -11.81 9.34 -19.65
C LEU A 347 -10.52 8.52 -19.61
N GLN A 348 -9.71 8.77 -18.64
CA GLN A 348 -8.38 8.25 -18.50
C GLN A 348 -8.29 6.91 -17.79
N ARG A 349 -9.33 6.45 -17.07
CA ARG A 349 -9.31 5.09 -16.52
C ARG A 349 -9.19 4.04 -17.62
N GLY A 350 -9.82 4.26 -18.77
CA GLY A 350 -9.66 3.39 -19.96
C GLY A 350 -8.29 3.53 -20.61
N SER A 351 -7.83 4.75 -20.88
CA SER A 351 -6.52 5.02 -21.48
C SER A 351 -5.36 4.70 -20.53
N ILE A 352 -5.52 4.91 -19.22
CA ILE A 352 -4.59 4.50 -18.16
C ILE A 352 -4.40 2.99 -18.18
N LYS A 353 -5.48 2.22 -18.24
CA LYS A 353 -5.40 0.76 -18.27
C LYS A 353 -4.67 0.25 -19.52
N ASN A 354 -4.88 0.88 -20.64
CA ASN A 354 -4.16 0.57 -21.89
C ASN A 354 -2.69 1.01 -21.82
N SER A 355 -2.40 2.14 -21.18
CA SER A 355 -1.03 2.59 -20.91
C SER A 355 -0.27 1.61 -20.02
N TYR A 356 -0.94 0.97 -19.06
CA TYR A 356 -0.31 -0.05 -18.20
C TYR A 356 0.13 -1.27 -19.01
N ILE A 357 -0.71 -1.77 -19.91
CA ILE A 357 -0.34 -2.87 -20.79
C ILE A 357 0.80 -2.49 -21.72
N ASN A 358 0.79 -1.28 -22.28
CA ASN A 358 1.91 -0.79 -23.09
C ASN A 358 3.22 -0.72 -22.30
N LEU A 359 3.16 -0.28 -21.04
CA LEU A 359 4.33 -0.27 -20.14
C LEU A 359 4.79 -1.66 -19.72
N MET A 360 3.91 -2.66 -19.74
CA MET A 360 4.31 -4.06 -19.55
C MET A 360 4.96 -4.64 -20.81
N LYS A 361 4.43 -4.33 -22.01
CA LYS A 361 5.00 -4.74 -23.29
C LYS A 361 6.35 -4.05 -23.56
N TYR A 362 6.42 -2.76 -23.23
CA TYR A 362 7.58 -1.89 -23.44
C TYR A 362 8.03 -1.29 -22.11
N PRO A 363 8.69 -2.06 -21.24
CA PRO A 363 9.09 -1.61 -19.92
C PRO A 363 9.97 -0.36 -19.97
N VAL A 364 9.78 0.55 -19.03
CA VAL A 364 10.60 1.76 -18.91
C VAL A 364 11.91 1.49 -18.18
N GLY A 365 12.84 2.42 -18.27
CA GLY A 365 14.23 2.39 -17.81
C GLY A 365 14.54 1.50 -16.60
N CYS A 366 13.95 1.77 -15.43
CA CYS A 366 14.25 1.01 -14.22
C CYS A 366 13.79 -0.46 -14.28
N VAL A 367 12.75 -0.78 -15.06
CA VAL A 367 12.28 -2.16 -15.26
C VAL A 367 12.96 -2.82 -16.46
N LYS A 368 13.18 -2.05 -17.55
CA LYS A 368 13.84 -2.55 -18.77
C LYS A 368 15.28 -2.94 -18.51
N ASN A 369 16.00 -2.15 -17.72
CA ASN A 369 17.44 -2.29 -17.51
C ASN A 369 17.78 -3.09 -16.24
N LEU A 370 16.89 -3.98 -15.81
CA LEU A 370 17.19 -4.95 -14.75
C LEU A 370 18.30 -5.92 -15.23
N ASN A 371 19.37 -6.02 -14.46
CA ASN A 371 20.42 -6.98 -14.73
C ASN A 371 19.99 -8.37 -14.26
N LEU A 372 19.48 -9.19 -15.17
CA LEU A 372 18.91 -10.51 -14.87
C LEU A 372 19.94 -11.44 -14.22
N ASN A 373 21.17 -11.51 -14.76
CA ASN A 373 22.21 -12.37 -14.22
C ASN A 373 22.55 -12.00 -12.78
N LYS A 374 22.70 -10.71 -12.50
CA LYS A 374 22.94 -10.22 -11.13
C LYS A 374 21.80 -10.58 -10.20
N ILE A 375 20.53 -10.47 -10.66
CA ILE A 375 19.35 -10.82 -9.87
C ILE A 375 19.36 -12.30 -9.55
N ILE A 376 19.54 -13.17 -10.56
CA ILE A 376 19.56 -14.63 -10.40
C ILE A 376 20.69 -15.06 -9.44
N GLN A 377 21.91 -14.57 -9.66
CA GLN A 377 23.05 -14.86 -8.76
C GLN A 377 22.80 -14.41 -7.34
N SER A 378 22.20 -13.22 -7.16
CA SER A 378 21.85 -12.71 -5.84
C SER A 378 20.82 -13.59 -5.14
N ILE A 379 19.80 -14.07 -5.85
CA ILE A 379 18.79 -15.00 -5.31
C ILE A 379 19.45 -16.32 -4.92
N GLN A 380 20.24 -16.91 -5.80
CA GLN A 380 20.97 -18.15 -5.54
C GLN A 380 21.87 -18.05 -4.30
N LYS A 381 22.61 -16.93 -4.17
CA LYS A 381 23.42 -16.66 -2.98
C LYS A 381 22.58 -16.61 -1.72
N ASN A 382 21.45 -15.92 -1.73
CA ASN A 382 20.57 -15.82 -0.55
C ASN A 382 19.90 -17.16 -0.19
N ILE A 383 19.63 -18.02 -1.15
CA ILE A 383 19.13 -19.38 -0.93
C ILE A 383 20.22 -20.26 -0.29
N ARG A 384 21.48 -20.16 -0.77
CA ARG A 384 22.63 -20.99 -0.28
C ARG A 384 23.06 -20.61 1.14
N ILE A 385 23.01 -19.35 1.51
CA ILE A 385 23.35 -18.89 2.87
C ILE A 385 22.44 -19.50 3.93
N ILE A 386 21.32 -20.08 3.51
CA ILE A 386 20.26 -20.63 4.34
C ILE A 386 20.39 -22.16 4.45
N LYS A 387 21.24 -22.78 3.59
CA LYS A 387 21.61 -24.21 3.72
C LYS A 387 22.67 -24.40 4.80
#